data_fdb83aa63fc214fb5984fcfacda66516
#
_entry.id   fdb83aa63fc214fb5984fcfacda66516
#
_cell.length_a   1.000
_cell.length_b   1.000
_cell.length_c   1.000
_cell.angle_alpha   90.00
_cell.angle_beta   90.00
_cell.angle_gamma   90.00
#
_symmetry.space_group_name_H-M   'P 1'
#
loop_
_entity.id
_entity.type
_entity.pdbx_description
1 polymer ?
#
loop_
_entity_poly.entity_id
_entity_poly.type
_entity_poly.pdbx_seq_one_letter_code
_entity_poly.pdbx_strand_id
1 'polypeptide(L)'
;MKACDIRIRDPYVLTDTDAGRYYLYGTTDENPWSGPGQGFSAYVSTNLADWQGPFSVFVPPVDFWADCQFWAPEVHRYAGCYYMLASFKAENRRRGVQILRAKSPLGPFVPISDGPITPPEWESLDGTLYLDGQGRPWLIFCHEWTQLGDGAICGMRLEKDLSAAAEAPVTLFHASQSGWS
;
A
#
# COMPACT_ATOMS: atom_id res chain seq x y z
N MET A 1 8.74 2.58 22.63
CA MET A 1 9.74 3.41 21.94
C MET A 1 9.11 4.73 21.53
N LYS A 2 9.87 5.77 21.30
CA LYS A 2 9.37 7.03 20.77
C LYS A 2 9.29 6.97 19.24
N ALA A 3 8.50 7.86 18.63
CA ALA A 3 8.38 7.90 17.16
C ALA A 3 9.75 8.13 16.46
N CYS A 4 10.65 8.90 17.06
CA CYS A 4 11.99 9.15 16.51
C CYS A 4 12.91 7.92 16.55
N ASP A 5 12.55 6.88 17.31
CA ASP A 5 13.33 5.64 17.41
C ASP A 5 12.88 4.61 16.36
N ILE A 6 11.78 4.88 15.66
CA ILE A 6 11.21 3.98 14.66
C ILE A 6 11.87 4.27 13.31
N ARG A 7 12.59 3.28 12.79
CA ARG A 7 13.10 3.35 11.42
C ARG A 7 12.01 2.94 10.45
N ILE A 8 11.44 3.91 9.76
CA ILE A 8 10.33 3.73 8.83
C ILE A 8 10.39 4.79 7.72
N ARG A 9 9.95 4.43 6.52
CA ARG A 9 9.74 5.33 5.40
C ARG A 9 8.29 5.27 4.95
N ASP A 10 7.83 6.33 4.29
CA ASP A 10 6.47 6.42 3.76
C ASP A 10 5.42 6.05 4.83
N PRO A 11 5.43 6.72 6.00
CA PRO A 11 4.60 6.33 7.12
C PRO A 11 3.12 6.60 6.86
N TYR A 12 2.29 5.61 7.13
CA TYR A 12 0.83 5.71 7.13
C TYR A 12 0.27 5.38 8.52
N VAL A 13 -0.67 6.18 9.01
CA VAL A 13 -1.31 5.95 10.32
C VAL A 13 -2.79 5.67 10.14
N LEU A 14 -3.20 4.44 10.44
CA LEU A 14 -4.61 4.10 10.61
C LEU A 14 -5.07 4.51 12.01
N THR A 15 -6.12 5.31 12.08
CA THR A 15 -6.80 5.66 13.33
C THR A 15 -7.99 4.74 13.56
N ASP A 16 -7.96 3.99 14.65
CA ASP A 16 -9.09 3.19 15.14
C ASP A 16 -9.74 3.93 16.31
N THR A 17 -10.78 4.69 16.00
CA THR A 17 -11.52 5.49 17.00
C THR A 17 -12.30 4.62 17.96
N ASP A 18 -12.76 3.44 17.53
CA ASP A 18 -13.54 2.51 18.35
C ASP A 18 -12.65 1.90 19.45
N ALA A 19 -11.40 1.56 19.12
CA ALA A 19 -10.43 1.02 20.06
C ALA A 19 -9.56 2.09 20.76
N GLY A 20 -9.62 3.35 20.34
CA GLY A 20 -8.76 4.43 20.82
C GLY A 20 -7.28 4.17 20.52
N ARG A 21 -6.96 3.64 19.35
CA ARG A 21 -5.61 3.22 18.95
C ARG A 21 -5.21 3.77 17.59
N TYR A 22 -3.90 3.91 17.42
CA TYR A 22 -3.25 4.28 16.19
C TYR A 22 -2.33 3.15 15.76
N TYR A 23 -2.36 2.82 14.49
CA TYR A 23 -1.50 1.80 13.89
C TYR A 23 -0.63 2.46 12.83
N LEU A 24 0.68 2.41 13.01
CA LEU A 24 1.67 2.97 12.08
C LEU A 24 2.22 1.86 11.20
N TYR A 25 2.12 2.05 9.92
CA TYR A 25 2.69 1.20 8.86
C TYR A 25 3.65 2.01 8.02
N GLY A 26 4.50 1.34 7.25
CA GLY A 26 5.41 1.95 6.30
C GLY A 26 6.43 0.96 5.78
N THR A 27 7.33 1.43 4.96
CA THR A 27 8.45 0.66 4.45
C THR A 27 9.44 0.40 5.58
N THR A 28 9.59 -0.86 5.98
CA THR A 28 10.40 -1.27 7.15
C THR A 28 11.62 -2.12 6.81
N ASP A 29 11.78 -2.54 5.55
CA ASP A 29 12.96 -3.28 5.10
C ASP A 29 14.24 -2.49 5.33
N GLU A 30 15.33 -3.17 5.71
CA GLU A 30 16.61 -2.54 6.02
C GLU A 30 17.21 -1.86 4.81
N ASN A 31 17.12 -2.49 3.65
CA ASN A 31 17.55 -1.92 2.38
C ASN A 31 16.38 -1.93 1.38
N PRO A 32 15.50 -0.92 1.42
CA PRO A 32 14.29 -0.92 0.62
C PRO A 32 14.53 -0.71 -0.88
N TRP A 33 15.74 -0.29 -1.29
CA TRP A 33 16.06 0.00 -2.69
C TRP A 33 16.61 -1.20 -3.46
N SER A 34 17.49 -1.98 -2.82
CA SER A 34 18.23 -3.06 -3.50
C SER A 34 18.30 -4.35 -2.69
N GLY A 35 17.72 -4.39 -1.50
CA GLY A 35 17.64 -5.59 -0.69
C GLY A 35 16.42 -6.46 -1.02
N PRO A 36 16.41 -7.70 -0.52
CA PRO A 36 15.24 -8.56 -0.64
C PRO A 36 14.07 -8.01 0.17
N GLY A 37 12.84 -8.17 -0.35
CA GLY A 37 11.62 -7.86 0.36
C GLY A 37 11.36 -8.86 1.49
N GLN A 38 11.31 -8.38 2.73
CA GLN A 38 11.10 -9.25 3.90
C GLN A 38 9.66 -9.22 4.41
N GLY A 39 8.93 -8.17 4.09
CA GLY A 39 7.55 -7.96 4.52
C GLY A 39 7.34 -6.60 5.16
N PHE A 40 6.25 -6.49 5.94
CA PHE A 40 5.92 -5.26 6.64
C PHE A 40 5.75 -5.49 8.13
N SER A 41 6.19 -4.50 8.90
CA SER A 41 5.94 -4.38 10.33
C SER A 41 5.04 -3.20 10.63
N ALA A 42 4.29 -3.29 11.73
CA ALA A 42 3.47 -2.21 12.25
C ALA A 42 3.82 -1.87 13.69
N TYR A 43 3.42 -0.69 14.12
CA TYR A 43 3.54 -0.22 15.50
C TYR A 43 2.19 0.27 15.99
N VAL A 44 1.95 0.17 17.30
CA VAL A 44 0.68 0.55 17.93
C VAL A 44 0.92 1.62 18.97
N SER A 45 0.04 2.63 18.99
CA SER A 45 0.06 3.69 19.98
C SER A 45 -1.36 4.05 20.46
N THR A 46 -1.47 4.64 21.63
CA THR A 46 -2.69 5.28 22.14
C THR A 46 -2.58 6.79 22.21
N ASN A 47 -1.40 7.37 21.92
CA ASN A 47 -1.14 8.80 22.11
C ASN A 47 -0.25 9.43 21.03
N LEU A 48 0.10 8.66 19.96
CA LEU A 48 1.00 9.05 18.87
C LEU A 48 2.45 9.37 19.28
N ALA A 49 2.77 9.29 20.56
CA ALA A 49 4.11 9.60 21.11
C ALA A 49 4.88 8.34 21.51
N ASP A 50 4.17 7.39 22.13
CA ASP A 50 4.72 6.13 22.63
C ASP A 50 4.17 4.97 21.82
N TRP A 51 5.07 4.18 21.23
CA TRP A 51 4.75 3.11 20.30
C TRP A 51 5.21 1.74 20.85
N GLN A 52 4.41 0.75 20.61
CA GLN A 52 4.72 -0.67 20.84
C GLN A 52 4.94 -1.34 19.49
N GLY A 53 5.89 -2.24 19.40
CA GLY A 53 6.26 -2.98 18.18
C GLY A 53 7.79 -3.16 18.07
N PRO A 54 8.27 -3.61 16.92
CA PRO A 54 7.52 -3.94 15.69
C PRO A 54 6.68 -5.21 15.83
N PHE A 55 5.51 -5.23 15.21
CA PHE A 55 4.67 -6.41 15.01
C PHE A 55 4.74 -6.79 13.53
N SER A 56 5.16 -8.01 13.21
CA SER A 56 5.12 -8.49 11.83
C SER A 56 3.67 -8.63 11.37
N VAL A 57 3.28 -7.89 10.34
CA VAL A 57 1.90 -7.84 9.83
C VAL A 57 1.74 -8.48 8.46
N PHE A 58 2.82 -8.54 7.69
CA PHE A 58 2.89 -9.27 6.42
C PHE A 58 4.25 -9.93 6.27
N VAL A 59 4.24 -11.23 5.95
CA VAL A 59 5.40 -11.99 5.50
C VAL A 59 5.03 -12.59 4.15
N PRO A 60 5.86 -12.40 3.10
CA PRO A 60 5.52 -12.90 1.78
C PRO A 60 5.44 -14.44 1.81
N PRO A 61 4.40 -15.04 1.19
CA PRO A 61 4.38 -16.49 0.93
C PRO A 61 5.58 -16.92 0.07
N VAL A 62 5.93 -18.20 0.13
CA VAL A 62 7.08 -18.75 -0.61
C VAL A 62 6.97 -18.53 -2.13
N ASP A 63 5.76 -18.52 -2.65
CA ASP A 63 5.41 -18.32 -4.06
C ASP A 63 4.93 -16.90 -4.36
N PHE A 64 5.20 -15.93 -3.47
CA PHE A 64 4.85 -14.54 -3.70
C PHE A 64 5.57 -14.02 -4.94
N TRP A 65 4.85 -13.36 -5.84
CA TRP A 65 5.34 -12.93 -7.15
C TRP A 65 6.47 -11.88 -7.09
N ALA A 66 6.58 -11.14 -5.99
CA ALA A 66 7.57 -10.07 -5.79
C ALA A 66 8.62 -10.49 -4.76
N ASP A 67 9.84 -10.03 -4.95
CA ASP A 67 10.99 -10.37 -4.11
C ASP A 67 11.77 -9.15 -3.61
N CYS A 68 11.42 -7.95 -4.05
CA CYS A 68 12.12 -6.72 -3.68
C CYS A 68 11.18 -5.50 -3.67
N GLN A 69 11.68 -4.39 -3.12
CA GLN A 69 11.01 -3.09 -3.13
C GLN A 69 9.58 -3.16 -2.60
N PHE A 70 9.42 -3.69 -1.39
CA PHE A 70 8.16 -3.68 -0.65
C PHE A 70 7.98 -2.31 -0.03
N TRP A 71 7.12 -1.46 -0.62
CA TRP A 71 7.06 -0.04 -0.32
C TRP A 71 5.67 0.45 0.04
N ALA A 72 5.64 1.52 0.86
CA ALA A 72 4.50 2.40 1.13
C ALA A 72 3.18 1.66 1.40
N PRO A 73 3.11 0.76 2.41
CA PRO A 73 1.85 0.10 2.74
C PRO A 73 0.89 1.08 3.40
N GLU A 74 -0.31 1.24 2.83
CA GLU A 74 -1.45 1.90 3.45
C GLU A 74 -2.51 0.89 3.89
N VAL A 75 -3.12 1.09 5.05
CA VAL A 75 -4.15 0.18 5.56
C VAL A 75 -5.47 0.88 5.77
N HIS A 76 -6.51 0.37 5.13
CA HIS A 76 -7.86 0.91 5.19
C HIS A 76 -8.84 -0.10 5.79
N ARG A 77 -9.80 0.38 6.59
CA ARG A 77 -10.93 -0.43 7.05
C ARG A 77 -12.06 -0.34 6.03
N TYR A 78 -12.45 -1.47 5.45
CA TYR A 78 -13.51 -1.54 4.46
C TYR A 78 -14.29 -2.84 4.61
N ALA A 79 -15.63 -2.79 4.53
CA ALA A 79 -16.53 -3.94 4.59
C ALA A 79 -16.22 -4.92 5.76
N GLY A 80 -15.86 -4.38 6.93
CA GLY A 80 -15.59 -5.18 8.13
C GLY A 80 -14.24 -5.90 8.19
N CYS A 81 -13.36 -5.64 7.21
CA CYS A 81 -11.98 -6.14 7.15
C CYS A 81 -10.99 -4.98 7.03
N TYR A 82 -9.71 -5.31 7.15
CA TYR A 82 -8.60 -4.40 6.89
C TYR A 82 -7.92 -4.79 5.59
N TYR A 83 -7.64 -3.81 4.75
CA TYR A 83 -7.00 -3.98 3.46
C TYR A 83 -5.73 -3.14 3.41
N MET A 84 -4.63 -3.80 3.12
CA MET A 84 -3.35 -3.16 2.90
C MET A 84 -3.11 -3.03 1.40
N LEU A 85 -2.83 -1.82 0.95
CA LEU A 85 -2.40 -1.53 -0.40
C LEU A 85 -0.91 -1.20 -0.34
N ALA A 86 -0.10 -1.94 -1.07
CA ALA A 86 1.35 -1.74 -1.05
C ALA A 86 1.96 -1.96 -2.43
N SER A 87 3.09 -1.33 -2.66
CA SER A 87 3.88 -1.45 -3.88
C SER A 87 4.89 -2.58 -3.74
N PHE A 88 5.00 -3.42 -4.78
CA PHE A 88 5.89 -4.57 -4.83
C PHE A 88 6.57 -4.65 -6.18
N LYS A 89 7.77 -5.24 -6.22
CA LYS A 89 8.53 -5.45 -7.46
C LYS A 89 9.24 -6.81 -7.47
N ALA A 90 9.47 -7.34 -8.67
CA ALA A 90 10.40 -8.41 -8.93
C ALA A 90 11.35 -8.02 -10.06
N GLU A 91 12.49 -8.68 -10.15
CA GLU A 91 13.53 -8.38 -11.15
C GLU A 91 12.98 -8.36 -12.58
N ASN A 92 12.13 -9.34 -12.92
CA ASN A 92 11.58 -9.53 -14.26
C ASN A 92 10.14 -9.05 -14.42
N ARG A 93 9.64 -8.23 -13.48
CA ARG A 93 8.29 -7.69 -13.51
C ARG A 93 8.31 -6.21 -13.15
N ARG A 94 7.37 -5.48 -13.72
CA ARG A 94 7.14 -4.09 -13.36
C ARG A 94 6.67 -3.97 -11.91
N ARG A 95 6.94 -2.83 -11.27
CA ARG A 95 6.37 -2.53 -9.97
C ARG A 95 4.86 -2.40 -10.12
N GLY A 96 4.15 -2.96 -9.16
CA GLY A 96 2.70 -2.88 -9.14
C GLY A 96 2.15 -2.77 -7.73
N VAL A 97 0.94 -2.25 -7.62
CA VAL A 97 0.20 -2.21 -6.36
C VAL A 97 -0.58 -3.50 -6.20
N GLN A 98 -0.44 -4.13 -5.05
CA GLN A 98 -1.25 -5.30 -4.67
C GLN A 98 -2.05 -5.02 -3.42
N ILE A 99 -3.23 -5.63 -3.34
CA ILE A 99 -4.13 -5.53 -2.20
C ILE A 99 -4.03 -6.83 -1.38
N LEU A 100 -3.82 -6.64 -0.08
CA LEU A 100 -3.81 -7.73 0.90
C LEU A 100 -4.93 -7.51 1.91
N ARG A 101 -5.45 -8.58 2.51
CA ARG A 101 -6.58 -8.50 3.45
C ARG A 101 -6.24 -9.16 4.77
N ALA A 102 -6.75 -8.58 5.86
CA ALA A 102 -6.70 -9.16 7.21
C ALA A 102 -8.01 -8.92 7.97
N LYS A 103 -8.23 -9.69 9.04
CA LYS A 103 -9.31 -9.47 10.00
C LYS A 103 -8.93 -8.53 11.15
N SER A 104 -7.65 -8.24 11.28
CA SER A 104 -7.07 -7.40 12.33
C SER A 104 -6.15 -6.36 11.71
N PRO A 105 -6.03 -5.15 12.27
CA PRO A 105 -5.06 -4.16 11.81
C PRO A 105 -3.61 -4.62 12.00
N LEU A 106 -3.37 -5.57 12.89
CA LEU A 106 -2.05 -6.21 13.07
C LEU A 106 -1.87 -7.49 12.24
N GLY A 107 -2.70 -7.67 11.20
CA GLY A 107 -2.57 -8.82 10.31
C GLY A 107 -2.99 -10.18 10.93
N PRO A 108 -2.46 -11.31 10.42
CA PRO A 108 -1.62 -11.34 9.22
C PRO A 108 -2.39 -10.89 7.97
N PHE A 109 -1.77 -10.03 7.18
CA PHE A 109 -2.29 -9.67 5.87
C PHE A 109 -1.94 -10.77 4.85
N VAL A 110 -2.90 -11.13 4.03
CA VAL A 110 -2.72 -12.12 2.95
C VAL A 110 -3.14 -11.53 1.61
N PRO A 111 -2.40 -11.80 0.53
CA PRO A 111 -2.78 -11.38 -0.81
C PRO A 111 -4.19 -11.87 -1.19
N ILE A 112 -4.97 -11.04 -1.87
CA ILE A 112 -6.31 -11.42 -2.37
C ILE A 112 -6.32 -11.69 -3.88
N SER A 113 -5.16 -11.60 -4.52
CA SER A 113 -4.92 -11.89 -5.94
C SER A 113 -3.53 -12.49 -6.14
N ASP A 114 -3.30 -13.17 -7.26
CA ASP A 114 -2.02 -13.80 -7.59
C ASP A 114 -0.91 -12.80 -8.00
N GLY A 115 -1.25 -11.54 -8.18
CA GLY A 115 -0.33 -10.49 -8.60
C GLY A 115 -0.88 -9.09 -8.34
N PRO A 116 -0.21 -8.06 -8.85
CA PRO A 116 -0.65 -6.68 -8.68
C PRO A 116 -2.01 -6.45 -9.34
N ILE A 117 -2.78 -5.52 -8.76
CA ILE A 117 -4.09 -5.13 -9.31
C ILE A 117 -3.95 -4.06 -10.40
N THR A 118 -2.84 -3.34 -10.43
CA THR A 118 -2.49 -2.37 -11.46
C THR A 118 -2.06 -3.07 -12.75
N PRO A 119 -2.15 -2.41 -13.93
CA PRO A 119 -1.75 -3.02 -15.20
C PRO A 119 -0.32 -3.56 -15.15
N PRO A 120 -0.08 -4.83 -15.58
CA PRO A 120 1.22 -5.46 -15.47
C PRO A 120 2.31 -4.84 -16.36
N GLU A 121 1.93 -4.06 -17.37
CA GLU A 121 2.83 -3.33 -18.26
C GLU A 121 3.22 -1.94 -17.74
N TRP A 122 2.63 -1.50 -16.62
CA TRP A 122 2.89 -0.20 -16.02
C TRP A 122 3.84 -0.30 -14.82
N GLU A 123 4.74 0.67 -14.67
CA GLU A 123 5.43 0.91 -13.39
C GLU A 123 4.47 1.71 -12.51
N SER A 124 3.87 1.04 -11.53
CA SER A 124 2.82 1.62 -10.69
C SER A 124 3.19 1.54 -9.23
N LEU A 125 2.90 2.59 -8.46
CA LEU A 125 3.20 2.64 -7.02
C LEU A 125 2.19 3.49 -6.24
N ASP A 126 2.32 3.47 -4.91
CA ASP A 126 1.62 4.35 -3.96
C ASP A 126 0.10 4.31 -4.13
N GLY A 127 -0.43 3.10 -4.05
CA GLY A 127 -1.88 2.88 -4.15
C GLY A 127 -2.61 3.22 -2.87
N THR A 128 -3.70 4.00 -2.98
CA THR A 128 -4.62 4.28 -1.87
C THR A 128 -6.06 3.91 -2.24
N LEU A 129 -6.84 3.52 -1.23
CA LEU A 129 -8.27 3.21 -1.41
C LEU A 129 -9.11 4.49 -1.25
N TYR A 130 -9.90 4.80 -2.25
CA TYR A 130 -10.88 5.88 -2.22
C TYR A 130 -12.28 5.34 -2.41
N LEU A 131 -13.24 5.82 -1.62
CA LEU A 131 -14.66 5.54 -1.80
C LEU A 131 -15.34 6.79 -2.36
N ASP A 132 -15.96 6.66 -3.52
CA ASP A 132 -16.68 7.78 -4.13
C ASP A 132 -17.99 8.10 -3.40
N GLY A 133 -18.68 9.16 -3.84
CA GLY A 133 -19.93 9.60 -3.23
C GLY A 133 -21.09 8.60 -3.28
N GLN A 134 -20.91 7.48 -4.00
CA GLN A 134 -21.85 6.34 -4.06
C GLN A 134 -21.32 5.13 -3.28
N GLY A 135 -20.20 5.26 -2.58
CA GLY A 135 -19.55 4.20 -1.82
C GLY A 135 -18.86 3.15 -2.70
N ARG A 136 -18.59 3.45 -3.98
CA ARG A 136 -17.86 2.54 -4.87
C ARG A 136 -16.37 2.66 -4.63
N PRO A 137 -15.64 1.53 -4.51
CA PRO A 137 -14.21 1.54 -4.26
C PRO A 137 -13.41 1.88 -5.53
N TRP A 138 -12.40 2.70 -5.35
CA TRP A 138 -11.41 3.09 -6.35
C TRP A 138 -10.01 2.88 -5.80
N LEU A 139 -9.11 2.41 -6.64
CA LEU A 139 -7.68 2.52 -6.43
C LEU A 139 -7.20 3.83 -7.07
N ILE A 140 -6.61 4.70 -6.27
CA ILE A 140 -5.86 5.85 -6.77
C ILE A 140 -4.38 5.51 -6.63
N PHE A 141 -3.59 5.68 -7.69
CA PHE A 141 -2.19 5.25 -7.71
C PHE A 141 -1.36 6.10 -8.68
N CYS A 142 -0.05 6.03 -8.52
CA CYS A 142 0.88 6.69 -9.42
C CYS A 142 1.30 5.75 -10.57
N HIS A 143 1.20 6.22 -11.80
CA HIS A 143 1.91 5.67 -12.96
C HIS A 143 3.24 6.44 -13.08
N GLU A 144 4.34 5.73 -12.86
CA GLU A 144 5.61 6.31 -12.47
C GLU A 144 6.28 7.10 -13.61
N TRP A 145 6.90 8.23 -13.25
CA TRP A 145 7.65 9.10 -14.16
C TRP A 145 8.83 8.37 -14.85
N THR A 146 9.40 7.36 -14.22
CA THR A 146 10.48 6.55 -14.80
C THR A 146 10.07 5.83 -16.08
N GLN A 147 8.77 5.61 -16.26
CA GLN A 147 8.21 5.06 -17.49
C GLN A 147 7.66 6.14 -18.42
N LEU A 148 6.98 7.15 -17.88
CA LEU A 148 6.27 8.17 -18.66
C LEU A 148 7.10 9.41 -18.98
N GLY A 149 8.18 9.68 -18.20
CA GLY A 149 8.88 10.96 -18.22
C GLY A 149 8.19 12.03 -17.38
N ASP A 150 6.88 12.16 -17.48
CA ASP A 150 6.03 12.99 -16.62
C ASP A 150 5.03 12.08 -15.90
N GLY A 151 5.25 11.82 -14.59
CA GLY A 151 4.44 10.91 -13.80
C GLY A 151 2.96 11.31 -13.76
N ALA A 152 2.07 10.36 -13.64
CA ALA A 152 0.64 10.59 -13.62
C ALA A 152 -0.02 9.99 -12.38
N ILE A 153 -1.02 10.69 -11.85
CA ILE A 153 -1.96 10.10 -10.89
C ILE A 153 -3.11 9.51 -11.69
N CYS A 154 -3.39 8.24 -11.42
CA CYS A 154 -4.42 7.46 -12.10
C CYS A 154 -5.48 6.99 -11.10
N GLY A 155 -6.69 6.80 -11.60
CA GLY A 155 -7.81 6.22 -10.87
C GLY A 155 -8.33 4.98 -11.59
N MET A 156 -8.65 3.93 -10.83
CA MET A 156 -9.20 2.70 -11.37
C MET A 156 -10.30 2.19 -10.46
N ARG A 157 -11.50 1.99 -11.00
CA ARG A 157 -12.60 1.44 -10.22
C ARG A 157 -12.34 -0.03 -9.90
N LEU A 158 -12.59 -0.41 -8.65
CA LEU A 158 -12.43 -1.78 -8.18
C LEU A 158 -13.78 -2.50 -8.11
N GLU A 159 -13.74 -3.82 -8.14
CA GLU A 159 -14.85 -4.65 -7.69
C GLU A 159 -15.12 -4.41 -6.19
N LYS A 160 -16.37 -4.68 -5.76
CA LYS A 160 -16.78 -4.39 -4.38
C LYS A 160 -16.00 -5.13 -3.30
N ASP A 161 -15.45 -6.28 -3.63
CA ASP A 161 -14.61 -7.08 -2.73
C ASP A 161 -13.10 -6.76 -2.84
N LEU A 162 -12.75 -5.78 -3.68
CA LEU A 162 -11.40 -5.30 -3.99
C LEU A 162 -10.51 -6.36 -4.67
N SER A 163 -11.07 -7.47 -5.15
CA SER A 163 -10.28 -8.58 -5.73
C SER A 163 -9.78 -8.31 -7.15
N ALA A 164 -10.42 -7.40 -7.87
CA ALA A 164 -10.10 -7.09 -9.26
C ALA A 164 -10.43 -5.64 -9.64
N ALA A 165 -9.81 -5.18 -10.72
CA ALA A 165 -10.24 -3.97 -11.41
C ALA A 165 -11.58 -4.21 -12.09
N ALA A 166 -12.55 -3.31 -11.88
CA ALA A 166 -13.85 -3.33 -12.55
C ALA A 166 -13.82 -2.59 -13.90
N GLU A 167 -12.87 -1.67 -14.07
CA GLU A 167 -12.69 -0.85 -15.26
C GLU A 167 -11.20 -0.59 -15.50
N ALA A 168 -10.85 -0.24 -16.74
CA ALA A 168 -9.49 0.21 -17.06
C ALA A 168 -9.14 1.50 -16.29
N PRO A 169 -7.86 1.70 -15.94
CA PRO A 169 -7.43 2.92 -15.28
C PRO A 169 -7.59 4.15 -16.18
N VAL A 170 -7.89 5.28 -15.55
CA VAL A 170 -7.93 6.60 -16.21
C VAL A 170 -6.89 7.52 -15.59
N THR A 171 -6.19 8.30 -16.40
CA THR A 171 -5.31 9.36 -15.90
C THR A 171 -6.16 10.52 -15.38
N LEU A 172 -5.92 10.93 -14.16
CA LEU A 172 -6.58 12.06 -13.53
C LEU A 172 -5.83 13.36 -13.83
N PHE A 173 -4.51 13.35 -13.66
CA PHE A 173 -3.62 14.46 -14.00
C PHE A 173 -2.15 13.99 -14.06
N HIS A 174 -1.31 14.79 -14.71
CA HIS A 174 0.14 14.62 -14.74
C HIS A 174 0.84 15.52 -13.72
N ALA A 175 2.05 15.19 -13.33
CA ALA A 175 2.85 15.96 -12.37
C ALA A 175 3.06 17.40 -12.83
N SER A 176 3.39 17.65 -14.10
CA SER A 176 3.55 18.97 -14.69
C SER A 176 2.29 19.86 -14.62
N GLN A 177 1.10 19.27 -14.51
CA GLN A 177 -0.17 19.99 -14.41
C GLN A 177 -0.49 20.47 -12.99
N SER A 178 0.24 19.96 -11.98
CA SER A 178 0.00 20.29 -10.57
C SER A 178 0.46 21.72 -10.20
N GLY A 179 1.35 22.33 -10.99
CA GLY A 179 1.91 23.66 -10.74
C GLY A 179 2.94 23.72 -9.59
N TRP A 180 3.38 22.55 -9.10
CA TRP A 180 4.35 22.40 -7.99
C TRP A 180 5.45 21.35 -8.27
N SER A 181 5.58 20.93 -9.51
CA SER A 181 6.61 20.04 -10.05
C SER A 181 7.71 20.81 -10.76
#